data_1f7ae487a818b9f63ac09939fa7162a5
#
_entry.id   1f7ae487a818b9f63ac09939fa7162a5
#
_cell.length_a   1.000
_cell.length_b   1.000
_cell.length_c   1.000
_cell.angle_alpha   90.00
_cell.angle_beta   90.00
_cell.angle_gamma   90.00
#
_symmetry.space_group_name_H-M   'P 1'
#
loop_
_entity.id
_entity.type
_entity.pdbx_description
1 polymer ?
#
loop_
_entity_poly.entity_id
_entity_poly.type
_entity_poly.pdbx_seq_one_letter_code
_entity_poly.pdbx_strand_id
1 'polypeptide(L)'
;MAYAADQRVDAYIDALPGWQQAICRQVRELVHAADPEVSETIKRTRQPYFVLQGNICALLAAKDHVNVFLYDGGIVPDPDGIITAGHDNKTARTVAVRQGEAINASALSAMFRQIIANNRAGGWRKLKRER
;
A
#
# COMPACT_ATOMS: atom_id res chain seq x y z
N MET A 1 17.74 -5.73 7.93
CA MET A 1 16.32 -5.64 7.59
C MET A 1 15.49 -6.58 8.44
N ALA A 2 14.35 -6.13 8.88
CA ALA A 2 13.49 -6.91 9.76
C ALA A 2 12.49 -7.81 9.02
N TYR A 3 12.43 -7.75 7.71
CA TYR A 3 11.47 -8.53 6.92
C TYR A 3 12.16 -9.33 5.82
N ALA A 4 11.47 -10.37 5.34
CA ALA A 4 11.96 -11.18 4.22
C ALA A 4 11.64 -10.48 2.90
N ALA A 5 12.65 -9.90 2.27
CA ALA A 5 12.50 -9.19 1.00
C ALA A 5 12.32 -10.19 -0.15
N ASP A 6 11.37 -9.89 -1.03
CA ASP A 6 11.19 -10.65 -2.28
C ASP A 6 12.11 -10.02 -3.35
N GLN A 7 12.99 -10.83 -3.94
CA GLN A 7 13.94 -10.35 -4.94
C GLN A 7 13.25 -9.76 -6.17
N ARG A 8 12.05 -10.21 -6.49
CA ARG A 8 11.28 -9.66 -7.61
C ARG A 8 10.80 -8.24 -7.30
N VAL A 9 10.48 -7.95 -6.03
CA VAL A 9 10.16 -6.59 -5.58
C VAL A 9 11.40 -5.71 -5.65
N ASP A 10 12.57 -6.23 -5.21
CA ASP A 10 13.84 -5.52 -5.35
C ASP A 10 14.09 -5.15 -6.82
N ALA A 11 13.95 -6.10 -7.73
CA ALA A 11 14.18 -5.89 -9.16
C ALA A 11 13.22 -4.84 -9.75
N TYR A 12 11.95 -4.90 -9.34
CA TYR A 12 10.96 -3.91 -9.79
C TYR A 12 11.39 -2.49 -9.41
N ILE A 13 11.77 -2.30 -8.15
CA ILE A 13 12.17 -0.97 -7.65
C ILE A 13 13.46 -0.52 -8.32
N ASP A 14 14.45 -1.42 -8.42
CA ASP A 14 15.77 -1.07 -8.96
C ASP A 14 15.72 -0.64 -10.43
N ALA A 15 14.69 -1.06 -11.17
CA ALA A 15 14.50 -0.68 -12.57
C ALA A 15 13.87 0.70 -12.76
N LEU A 16 13.44 1.35 -11.68
CA LEU A 16 12.74 2.65 -11.76
C LEU A 16 13.71 3.83 -11.70
N PRO A 17 13.30 5.02 -12.19
CA PRO A 17 14.04 6.25 -11.94
C PRO A 17 14.24 6.49 -10.44
N GLY A 18 15.31 7.19 -10.09
CA GLY A 18 15.72 7.36 -8.68
C GLY A 18 14.62 7.93 -7.78
N TRP A 19 13.84 8.90 -8.26
CA TRP A 19 12.78 9.50 -7.45
C TRP A 19 11.63 8.53 -7.21
N GLN A 20 11.33 7.65 -8.17
CA GLN A 20 10.32 6.60 -7.98
C GLN A 20 10.82 5.50 -7.06
N GLN A 21 12.11 5.16 -7.15
CA GLN A 21 12.72 4.22 -6.21
C GLN A 21 12.58 4.71 -4.77
N ALA A 22 12.84 5.98 -4.53
CA ALA A 22 12.76 6.55 -3.18
C ALA A 22 11.33 6.44 -2.61
N ILE A 23 10.33 6.73 -3.43
CA ILE A 23 8.92 6.61 -3.02
C ILE A 23 8.58 5.15 -2.71
N CYS A 24 8.92 4.24 -3.61
CA CYS A 24 8.62 2.82 -3.43
C CYS A 24 9.30 2.24 -2.19
N ARG A 25 10.56 2.60 -1.96
CA ARG A 25 11.29 2.14 -0.78
C ARG A 25 10.66 2.66 0.50
N GLN A 26 10.22 3.91 0.51
CA GLN A 26 9.57 4.48 1.68
C GLN A 26 8.25 3.76 2.00
N VAL A 27 7.41 3.51 0.98
CA VAL A 27 6.15 2.77 1.18
C VAL A 27 6.44 1.36 1.69
N ARG A 28 7.43 0.68 1.10
CA ARG A 28 7.84 -0.66 1.53
C ARG A 28 8.24 -0.68 3.01
N GLU A 29 9.05 0.28 3.43
CA GLU A 29 9.45 0.41 4.84
C GLU A 29 8.25 0.67 5.74
N LEU A 30 7.36 1.55 5.35
CA LEU A 30 6.19 1.90 6.15
C LEU A 30 5.24 0.71 6.35
N VAL A 31 4.96 -0.05 5.27
CA VAL A 31 4.03 -1.18 5.38
C VAL A 31 4.62 -2.31 6.22
N HIS A 32 5.91 -2.59 6.07
CA HIS A 32 6.58 -3.61 6.90
C HIS A 32 6.70 -3.15 8.36
N ALA A 33 6.87 -1.86 8.60
CA ALA A 33 6.91 -1.32 9.96
C ALA A 33 5.53 -1.35 10.64
N ALA A 34 4.46 -1.40 9.86
CA ALA A 34 3.11 -1.46 10.41
C ALA A 34 2.84 -2.78 11.12
N ASP A 35 3.45 -3.89 10.67
CA ASP A 35 3.31 -5.20 11.31
C ASP A 35 4.43 -6.12 10.83
N PRO A 36 5.11 -6.84 11.75
CA PRO A 36 6.21 -7.72 11.38
C PRO A 36 5.78 -8.93 10.54
N GLU A 37 4.50 -9.27 10.54
CA GLU A 37 3.98 -10.41 9.76
C GLU A 37 3.65 -10.06 8.31
N VAL A 38 3.76 -8.81 7.90
CA VAL A 38 3.53 -8.41 6.51
C VAL A 38 4.53 -9.13 5.61
N SER A 39 4.03 -9.75 4.57
CA SER A 39 4.86 -10.35 3.51
C SER A 39 4.68 -9.58 2.21
N GLU A 40 5.60 -9.78 1.27
CA GLU A 40 5.54 -9.15 -0.02
C GLU A 40 5.68 -10.17 -1.13
N THR A 41 5.09 -9.87 -2.29
CA THR A 41 5.09 -10.75 -3.45
C THR A 41 4.85 -9.93 -4.72
N ILE A 42 4.81 -10.60 -5.85
CA ILE A 42 4.46 -10.01 -7.15
C ILE A 42 3.12 -10.58 -7.59
N LYS A 43 2.20 -9.72 -7.98
CA LYS A 43 0.93 -10.09 -8.59
C LYS A 43 0.72 -9.29 -9.88
N ARG A 44 -0.27 -9.67 -10.66
CA ARG A 44 -0.60 -8.99 -11.92
C ARG A 44 0.63 -8.84 -12.82
N THR A 45 1.37 -9.93 -12.95
CA THR A 45 2.59 -10.07 -13.75
C THR A 45 3.82 -9.44 -13.11
N ARG A 46 3.75 -8.18 -12.65
CA ARG A 46 4.96 -7.50 -12.18
C ARG A 46 4.77 -6.48 -11.05
N GLN A 47 3.58 -6.40 -10.45
CA GLN A 47 3.33 -5.39 -9.41
C GLN A 47 3.70 -5.90 -8.02
N PRO A 48 4.48 -5.13 -7.23
CA PRO A 48 4.69 -5.44 -5.82
C PRO A 48 3.38 -5.36 -5.05
N TYR A 49 3.10 -6.40 -4.27
CA TYR A 49 1.96 -6.47 -3.37
C TYR A 49 2.43 -6.78 -1.96
N PHE A 50 1.80 -6.14 -0.99
CA PHE A 50 2.09 -6.34 0.43
C PHE A 50 0.84 -6.94 1.07
N VAL A 51 1.02 -8.04 1.81
CA VAL A 51 -0.06 -8.95 2.17
C VAL A 51 0.03 -9.35 3.64
N LEU A 52 -1.10 -9.36 4.33
CA LEU A 52 -1.26 -9.97 5.64
C LEU A 52 -2.73 -10.37 5.78
N GLN A 53 -3.01 -11.67 5.63
CA GLN A 53 -4.38 -12.21 5.63
C GLN A 53 -5.30 -11.49 4.63
N GLY A 54 -4.72 -11.06 3.53
CA GLY A 54 -5.37 -10.29 2.48
C GLY A 54 -4.44 -9.18 2.00
N ASN A 55 -4.75 -8.59 0.86
CA ASN A 55 -3.94 -7.51 0.32
C ASN A 55 -4.03 -6.28 1.21
N ILE A 56 -2.88 -5.62 1.43
CA ILE A 56 -2.82 -4.34 2.14
C ILE A 56 -2.70 -3.22 1.12
N CYS A 57 -1.65 -3.28 0.32
CA CYS A 57 -1.39 -2.28 -0.71
C CYS A 57 -0.60 -2.88 -1.86
N ALA A 58 -0.54 -2.14 -2.96
CA ALA A 58 0.26 -2.49 -4.13
C ALA A 58 0.89 -1.23 -4.69
N LEU A 59 2.01 -1.40 -5.40
CA LEU A 59 2.71 -0.30 -6.06
C LEU A 59 2.59 -0.43 -7.56
N LEU A 60 2.41 0.71 -8.23
CA LEU A 60 2.48 0.78 -9.69
C LEU A 60 3.10 2.12 -10.07
N ALA A 61 4.32 2.06 -10.60
CA ALA A 61 4.99 3.25 -11.12
C ALA A 61 4.41 3.62 -12.47
N ALA A 62 4.02 4.87 -12.62
CA ALA A 62 3.57 5.45 -13.87
C ALA A 62 4.63 6.41 -14.39
N LYS A 63 4.37 7.10 -15.50
CA LYS A 63 5.35 7.97 -16.14
C LYS A 63 5.79 9.13 -15.22
N ASP A 64 4.84 9.73 -14.51
CA ASP A 64 5.08 10.96 -13.73
C ASP A 64 4.65 10.86 -12.27
N HIS A 65 4.32 9.66 -11.80
CA HIS A 65 3.92 9.43 -10.41
C HIS A 65 4.07 7.96 -10.04
N VAL A 66 3.93 7.67 -8.75
CA VAL A 66 3.80 6.30 -8.25
C VAL A 66 2.42 6.16 -7.63
N ASN A 67 1.67 5.16 -8.04
CA ASN A 67 0.39 4.82 -7.42
C ASN A 67 0.63 3.87 -6.27
N VAL A 68 0.08 4.21 -5.11
CA VAL A 68 -0.03 3.31 -3.96
C VAL A 68 -1.50 2.93 -3.86
N PHE A 69 -1.83 1.70 -4.26
CA PHE A 69 -3.20 1.21 -4.17
C PHE A 69 -3.44 0.69 -2.77
N LEU A 70 -4.48 1.20 -2.11
CA LEU A 70 -4.85 0.80 -0.75
C LEU A 70 -6.09 -0.07 -0.81
N TYR A 71 -5.95 -1.33 -0.46
CA TYR A 71 -7.09 -2.24 -0.34
C TYR A 71 -7.84 -1.88 0.94
N ASP A 72 -9.17 -1.84 0.85
CA ASP A 72 -10.03 -1.36 1.94
C ASP A 72 -9.80 0.12 2.31
N GLY A 73 -9.11 0.89 1.47
CA GLY A 73 -8.88 2.30 1.73
C GLY A 73 -10.16 3.11 1.87
N GLY A 74 -11.27 2.63 1.27
CA GLY A 74 -12.55 3.31 1.35
C GLY A 74 -13.33 3.09 2.64
N ILE A 75 -12.89 2.14 3.48
CA ILE A 75 -13.55 1.85 4.76
C ILE A 75 -12.65 2.13 5.96
N VAL A 76 -11.48 2.71 5.73
CA VAL A 76 -10.61 3.15 6.82
C VAL A 76 -10.60 4.67 6.89
N PRO A 77 -10.41 5.26 8.07
CA PRO A 77 -10.38 6.71 8.19
C PRO A 77 -9.24 7.34 7.39
N ASP A 78 -9.52 8.47 6.76
CA ASP A 78 -8.54 9.28 6.05
C ASP A 78 -8.65 10.73 6.52
N PRO A 79 -8.33 11.02 7.79
CA PRO A 79 -8.53 12.35 8.35
C PRO A 79 -7.65 13.42 7.70
N ASP A 80 -6.50 13.03 7.15
CA ASP A 80 -5.58 13.96 6.51
C ASP A 80 -5.82 14.12 5.00
N GLY A 81 -6.78 13.36 4.46
CA GLY A 81 -7.16 13.48 3.05
C GLY A 81 -6.07 13.08 2.08
N ILE A 82 -5.36 11.98 2.34
CA ILE A 82 -4.25 11.56 1.48
C ILE A 82 -4.68 10.79 0.25
N ILE A 83 -5.92 10.29 0.22
CA ILE A 83 -6.44 9.53 -0.93
C ILE A 83 -6.67 10.51 -2.09
N THR A 84 -6.14 10.15 -3.28
CA THR A 84 -6.20 11.01 -4.45
C THR A 84 -7.15 10.49 -5.54
N ALA A 85 -7.49 9.20 -5.54
CA ALA A 85 -8.31 8.59 -6.60
C ALA A 85 -8.92 7.27 -6.13
N GLY A 86 -9.76 6.70 -7.00
CA GLY A 86 -10.37 5.39 -6.74
C GLY A 86 -11.70 5.48 -5.99
N HIS A 87 -12.26 6.67 -5.84
CA HIS A 87 -13.49 6.87 -5.05
C HIS A 87 -14.71 6.13 -5.63
N ASP A 88 -14.65 5.72 -6.90
CA ASP A 88 -15.73 4.96 -7.53
C ASP A 88 -15.65 3.45 -7.26
N ASN A 89 -14.53 2.98 -6.70
CA ASN A 89 -14.39 1.58 -6.31
C ASN A 89 -15.14 1.32 -5.01
N LYS A 90 -15.49 0.05 -4.76
CA LYS A 90 -16.19 -0.31 -3.53
C LYS A 90 -15.36 0.01 -2.29
N THR A 91 -14.11 -0.47 -2.26
CA THR A 91 -13.23 -0.27 -1.09
C THR A 91 -11.83 0.18 -1.45
N ALA A 92 -11.33 -0.17 -2.65
CA ALA A 92 -9.97 0.19 -3.04
C ALA A 92 -9.84 1.69 -3.30
N ARG A 93 -8.72 2.28 -2.85
CA ARG A 93 -8.41 3.70 -3.05
C ARG A 93 -6.96 3.83 -3.49
N THR A 94 -6.61 4.99 -4.01
CA THR A 94 -5.27 5.27 -4.52
C THR A 94 -4.69 6.51 -3.89
N VAL A 95 -3.41 6.44 -3.55
CA VAL A 95 -2.60 7.62 -3.23
C VAL A 95 -1.56 7.74 -4.35
N ALA A 96 -1.65 8.80 -5.15
CA ALA A 96 -0.67 9.09 -6.19
C ALA A 96 0.38 10.04 -5.65
N VAL A 97 1.65 9.69 -5.79
CA VAL A 97 2.78 10.50 -5.31
C VAL A 97 3.62 10.92 -6.50
N ARG A 98 3.74 12.22 -6.72
CA ARG A 98 4.51 12.78 -7.83
C ARG A 98 5.93 13.12 -7.38
N GLN A 99 6.81 13.34 -8.36
CA GLN A 99 8.18 13.76 -8.07
C GLN A 99 8.18 15.06 -7.26
N GLY A 100 8.96 15.08 -6.18
CA GLY A 100 9.05 16.25 -5.30
C GLY A 100 8.01 16.29 -4.20
N GLU A 101 6.99 15.44 -4.25
CA GLU A 101 5.99 15.35 -3.19
C GLU A 101 6.49 14.46 -2.06
N ALA A 102 6.20 14.86 -0.83
CA ALA A 102 6.52 14.05 0.35
C ALA A 102 5.32 13.16 0.69
N ILE A 103 5.61 11.93 1.13
CA ILE A 103 4.59 11.03 1.66
C ILE A 103 4.24 11.48 3.09
N ASN A 104 2.94 11.55 3.40
CA ASN A 104 2.50 11.72 4.77
C ASN A 104 2.64 10.37 5.48
N ALA A 105 3.82 10.13 6.05
CA ALA A 105 4.19 8.83 6.61
C ALA A 105 3.26 8.39 7.74
N SER A 106 2.92 9.30 8.65
CA SER A 106 2.07 8.94 9.79
C SER A 106 0.64 8.60 9.35
N ALA A 107 0.09 9.33 8.39
CA ALA A 107 -1.25 9.06 7.86
C ALA A 107 -1.29 7.72 7.13
N LEU A 108 -0.29 7.46 6.27
CA LEU A 108 -0.22 6.22 5.51
C LEU A 108 -0.02 5.02 6.44
N SER A 109 0.86 5.13 7.43
CA SER A 109 1.09 4.09 8.43
C SER A 109 -0.18 3.77 9.22
N ALA A 110 -0.95 4.77 9.60
CA ALA A 110 -2.21 4.57 10.30
C ALA A 110 -3.21 3.80 9.44
N MET A 111 -3.28 4.11 8.14
CA MET A 111 -4.14 3.39 7.21
C MET A 111 -3.70 1.95 7.04
N PHE A 112 -2.41 1.69 6.90
CA PHE A 112 -1.89 0.31 6.82
C PHE A 112 -2.27 -0.50 8.05
N ARG A 113 -2.09 0.06 9.24
CA ARG A 113 -2.45 -0.66 10.48
C ARG A 113 -3.94 -0.97 10.54
N GLN A 114 -4.78 -0.03 10.10
CA GLN A 114 -6.22 -0.26 10.09
C GLN A 114 -6.62 -1.32 9.06
N ILE A 115 -6.02 -1.29 7.87
CA ILE A 115 -6.27 -2.31 6.84
C ILE A 115 -5.87 -3.69 7.36
N ILE A 116 -4.72 -3.79 8.02
CA ILE A 116 -4.25 -5.04 8.61
C ILE A 116 -5.26 -5.55 9.66
N ALA A 117 -5.73 -4.66 10.54
CA ALA A 117 -6.73 -5.03 11.55
C ALA A 117 -8.02 -5.54 10.89
N ASN A 118 -8.45 -4.88 9.82
CA ASN A 118 -9.63 -5.30 9.07
C ASN A 118 -9.44 -6.68 8.44
N ASN A 119 -8.26 -6.94 7.87
CA ASN A 119 -7.93 -8.24 7.28
C ASN A 119 -7.96 -9.34 8.32
N ARG A 120 -7.40 -9.10 9.50
CA ARG A 120 -7.42 -10.06 10.61
C ARG A 120 -8.82 -10.33 11.13
N ALA A 121 -9.72 -9.36 11.00
CA ALA A 121 -11.12 -9.52 11.41
C ALA A 121 -11.98 -10.22 10.35
N GLY A 122 -11.38 -10.68 9.24
CA GLY A 122 -12.07 -11.39 8.18
C GLY A 122 -12.29 -10.61 6.89
N GLY A 123 -11.78 -9.37 6.82
CA GLY A 123 -11.88 -8.50 5.66
C GLY A 123 -13.18 -7.69 5.60
N TRP A 124 -13.27 -6.79 4.62
CA TRP A 124 -14.38 -5.85 4.54
C TRP A 124 -15.75 -6.52 4.36
N ARG A 125 -15.80 -7.67 3.69
CA ARG A 125 -17.08 -8.36 3.46
C ARG A 125 -17.68 -8.86 4.77
N LYS A 126 -16.84 -9.38 5.66
CA LYS A 126 -17.30 -9.81 6.97
C LYS A 126 -17.72 -8.62 7.82
N LEU A 127 -16.91 -7.55 7.81
CA LEU A 127 -17.21 -6.34 8.56
C LEU A 127 -18.52 -5.72 8.09
N LYS A 128 -18.77 -5.71 6.77
CA LYS A 128 -20.01 -5.20 6.19
C LYS A 128 -21.22 -6.01 6.68
N ARG A 129 -21.10 -7.33 6.81
CA ARG A 129 -22.21 -8.18 7.26
C ARG A 129 -22.53 -8.00 8.74
N GLU A 130 -21.55 -7.60 9.54
CA GLU A 130 -21.71 -7.42 10.99
C GLU A 130 -22.30 -6.04 11.35
N ARG A 131 -22.51 -5.17 10.40
CA ARG A 131 -23.10 -3.85 10.63
C ARG A 131 -24.61 -3.91 10.73
#